data_0b337c8b907d2102a167a5b0119f7e7f
#
_entry.id   0b337c8b907d2102a167a5b0119f7e7f
#
_cell.length_a   1.000
_cell.length_b   1.000
_cell.length_c   1.000
_cell.angle_alpha   90.00
_cell.angle_beta   90.00
_cell.angle_gamma   90.00
#
_symmetry.space_group_name_H-M   'P 1'
#
loop_
_entity.id
_entity.type
_entity.pdbx_description
1 polymer ?
#
loop_
_entity_poly.entity_id
_entity_poly.type
_entity_poly.pdbx_seq_one_letter_code
_entity_poly.pdbx_strand_id
1 'polypeptide(L)'
;MKRYSDFNSVEELYEYYNITPNNMITEQKKVDIPGEKGNKDEDEPTKVVKKEKLEVQYSDLKSKPTNIFKHIIVFTNDRDPKNNKTLKNIYDAVKELKSAKCNIIPEVHVFIAADIDADDDENEIVITDGDETMTIKDESNIDTLIFSRLGVQDEDQCEHIVKVLQDRGFLVLNPVQYSALACDKYESAVLFKKGEIPQPRFSLMTKEVLYDEKLYTEAMKELYPDWDVKDSDKNEDKMVVMKILDGHGGTGVALIDGKRIYAVLQLIFAIDPDQRLLLQKKEEADGGDIRVHVLTLRDKQIILAAMKRVKLGGDFRSNVSLGAEAEPVKLTPEQEQIALRTAQLSKLPWCAVDIMPLVKGSNKEIGDNVVLEINASPGTAGITEVIGTNFVNVLLNELDDPSTFYLQDKIAGFMESVTVDFGNGVSKEFLAKLDTGNSTKASTLEVGEFKEVGKYIEFKIDGKPIKLEKIGKSKAKAGEEVYERPMVVAPQITLGLRKLNNVPLALVKSRDNKMTNLLLNRDVMSKMGYVVHPNNAHILTKEMEKVKIV
;
A
#
# COMPACT_ATOMS: atom_id res chain seq x y z
N MET A 1 22.29 10.91 -23.79
CA MET A 1 21.40 9.90 -24.38
C MET A 1 20.14 9.94 -23.55
N LYS A 2 18.95 10.09 -24.13
CA LYS A 2 17.71 10.08 -23.34
C LYS A 2 17.48 8.69 -22.74
N ARG A 3 16.94 8.60 -21.50
CA ARG A 3 16.54 7.35 -20.85
C ARG A 3 15.15 6.94 -21.36
N TYR A 4 14.75 5.70 -21.13
CA TYR A 4 13.40 5.23 -21.50
C TYR A 4 12.29 6.08 -20.86
N SER A 5 12.51 6.54 -19.60
CA SER A 5 11.65 7.48 -18.87
C SER A 5 11.50 8.86 -19.53
N ASP A 6 12.37 9.21 -20.48
CA ASP A 6 12.36 10.50 -21.17
C ASP A 6 11.46 10.49 -22.43
N PHE A 7 10.74 9.39 -22.68
CA PHE A 7 9.85 9.22 -23.85
C PHE A 7 8.41 9.04 -23.39
N ASN A 8 7.51 9.79 -23.98
CA ASN A 8 6.08 9.76 -23.65
C ASN A 8 5.32 8.58 -24.30
N SER A 9 5.94 7.93 -25.29
CA SER A 9 5.38 6.75 -25.97
C SER A 9 6.47 5.86 -26.55
N VAL A 10 6.10 4.61 -26.83
CA VAL A 10 6.98 3.64 -27.49
C VAL A 10 7.30 4.07 -28.92
N GLU A 11 6.38 4.76 -29.59
CA GLU A 11 6.56 5.32 -30.91
C GLU A 11 7.66 6.40 -30.91
N GLU A 12 7.65 7.30 -29.91
CA GLU A 12 8.68 8.32 -29.74
C GLU A 12 10.07 7.70 -29.49
N LEU A 13 10.12 6.60 -28.74
CA LEU A 13 11.34 5.82 -28.54
C LEU A 13 11.87 5.23 -29.85
N TYR A 14 10.99 4.64 -30.65
CA TYR A 14 11.37 4.06 -31.96
C TYR A 14 11.84 5.12 -32.93
N GLU A 15 11.18 6.28 -32.99
CA GLU A 15 11.62 7.42 -33.81
C GLU A 15 13.00 7.93 -33.38
N TYR A 16 13.22 8.08 -32.07
CA TYR A 16 14.49 8.57 -31.53
C TYR A 16 15.67 7.65 -31.87
N TYR A 17 15.48 6.34 -31.79
CA TYR A 17 16.50 5.34 -32.10
C TYR A 17 16.51 4.90 -33.57
N ASN A 18 15.65 5.49 -34.40
CA ASN A 18 15.53 5.15 -35.83
C ASN A 18 15.21 3.67 -36.07
N ILE A 19 14.43 3.06 -35.18
CA ILE A 19 14.02 1.65 -35.25
C ILE A 19 12.73 1.59 -36.07
N THR A 20 12.78 1.00 -37.23
CA THR A 20 11.59 0.69 -38.03
C THR A 20 10.99 -0.62 -37.53
N PRO A 21 9.73 -0.66 -37.01
CA PRO A 21 9.10 -1.89 -36.59
C PRO A 21 8.73 -2.72 -37.81
N ASN A 22 9.64 -3.53 -38.30
CA ASN A 22 9.30 -4.61 -39.21
C ASN A 22 8.67 -5.72 -38.37
N ASN A 23 7.35 -5.84 -38.39
CA ASN A 23 6.47 -6.82 -37.73
C ASN A 23 5.80 -6.40 -36.41
N MET A 24 5.35 -5.16 -36.31
CA MET A 24 4.19 -4.92 -35.44
C MET A 24 2.92 -5.13 -36.25
N ILE A 25 2.12 -6.12 -35.85
CA ILE A 25 0.72 -6.22 -36.27
C ILE A 25 0.02 -5.02 -35.62
N THR A 26 -0.10 -3.93 -36.34
CA THR A 26 -1.01 -2.85 -36.00
C THR A 26 -2.41 -3.41 -36.14
N GLU A 27 -3.14 -3.47 -35.05
CA GLU A 27 -4.58 -3.70 -35.07
C GLU A 27 -5.24 -2.72 -36.04
N GLN A 28 -6.24 -3.29 -36.76
CA GLN A 28 -7.19 -2.66 -37.67
C GLN A 28 -6.80 -2.62 -39.14
N LYS A 29 -6.78 -3.81 -39.77
CA LYS A 29 -7.43 -4.01 -41.06
C LYS A 29 -8.07 -5.38 -41.07
N LYS A 30 -9.40 -5.41 -41.12
CA LYS A 30 -10.14 -6.60 -41.55
C LYS A 30 -9.56 -7.03 -42.89
N VAL A 31 -8.87 -8.16 -42.88
CA VAL A 31 -8.48 -8.85 -44.10
C VAL A 31 -9.68 -9.69 -44.49
N ASP A 32 -10.38 -9.28 -45.54
CA ASP A 32 -11.33 -10.14 -46.26
C ASP A 32 -10.56 -11.30 -46.87
N ILE A 33 -10.77 -12.49 -46.33
CA ILE A 33 -10.33 -13.74 -46.94
C ILE A 33 -11.37 -14.15 -47.96
N PRO A 34 -11.05 -14.28 -49.25
CA PRO A 34 -11.97 -14.73 -50.25
C PRO A 34 -12.15 -16.27 -50.17
N GLY A 35 -13.37 -16.67 -49.90
CA GLY A 35 -13.97 -17.87 -50.48
C GLY A 35 -13.71 -19.22 -49.83
N GLU A 36 -14.59 -19.61 -48.92
CA GLU A 36 -15.13 -20.97 -48.94
C GLU A 36 -16.66 -20.91 -48.89
N LYS A 37 -17.27 -21.55 -49.88
CA LYS A 37 -18.72 -21.69 -50.02
C LYS A 37 -19.25 -22.82 -49.13
N GLY A 38 -20.30 -22.48 -48.39
CA GLY A 38 -21.45 -23.34 -48.23
C GLY A 38 -21.40 -24.37 -47.13
N ASN A 39 -22.17 -24.12 -46.07
CA ASN A 39 -23.38 -24.89 -45.82
C ASN A 39 -24.29 -24.12 -44.86
N LYS A 40 -25.52 -23.93 -45.28
CA LYS A 40 -26.61 -23.50 -44.41
C LYS A 40 -27.02 -24.71 -43.61
N ASP A 41 -26.93 -24.64 -42.29
CA ASP A 41 -27.78 -25.40 -41.40
C ASP A 41 -28.21 -24.48 -40.23
N GLU A 42 -29.45 -24.47 -40.07
CA GLU A 42 -30.42 -23.87 -39.19
C GLU A 42 -29.96 -23.27 -37.85
N ASP A 43 -30.41 -22.02 -37.65
CA ASP A 43 -30.42 -21.28 -36.40
C ASP A 43 -31.14 -22.04 -35.27
N GLU A 44 -30.40 -22.59 -34.32
CA GLU A 44 -30.90 -22.75 -32.95
C GLU A 44 -30.55 -21.51 -32.13
N PRO A 45 -31.48 -20.92 -31.39
CA PRO A 45 -31.20 -19.76 -30.58
C PRO A 45 -30.26 -20.16 -29.42
N THR A 46 -29.05 -19.62 -29.43
CA THR A 46 -28.10 -19.72 -28.33
C THR A 46 -28.79 -19.29 -27.03
N LYS A 47 -29.08 -20.24 -26.15
CA LYS A 47 -29.54 -19.98 -24.79
C LYS A 47 -28.52 -19.05 -24.12
N VAL A 48 -28.95 -17.81 -23.87
CA VAL A 48 -28.22 -16.89 -22.95
C VAL A 48 -28.21 -17.59 -21.59
N VAL A 49 -27.09 -18.22 -21.28
CA VAL A 49 -26.81 -18.73 -19.93
C VAL A 49 -26.79 -17.51 -19.04
N LYS A 50 -27.82 -17.33 -18.23
CA LYS A 50 -27.80 -16.37 -17.13
C LYS A 50 -26.60 -16.74 -16.26
N LYS A 51 -25.53 -15.91 -16.28
CA LYS A 51 -24.44 -15.99 -15.32
C LYS A 51 -25.08 -15.91 -13.93
N GLU A 52 -25.12 -17.02 -13.20
CA GLU A 52 -25.44 -16.99 -11.77
C GLU A 52 -24.44 -16.06 -11.10
N LYS A 53 -24.93 -15.01 -10.44
CA LYS A 53 -24.10 -14.14 -9.61
C LYS A 53 -23.54 -15.02 -8.50
N LEU A 54 -22.27 -15.38 -8.57
CA LEU A 54 -21.57 -15.94 -7.44
C LEU A 54 -21.64 -14.92 -6.29
N GLU A 55 -22.32 -15.27 -5.21
CA GLU A 55 -22.25 -14.51 -3.97
C GLU A 55 -20.87 -14.75 -3.36
N VAL A 56 -19.96 -13.84 -3.64
CA VAL A 56 -18.61 -13.84 -3.09
C VAL A 56 -18.68 -13.17 -1.72
N GLN A 57 -18.36 -13.89 -0.65
CA GLN A 57 -18.27 -13.36 0.71
C GLN A 57 -16.90 -12.72 0.93
N TYR A 58 -16.68 -11.56 0.38
CA TYR A 58 -15.66 -10.64 0.86
C TYR A 58 -16.38 -9.54 1.62
N SER A 59 -15.76 -8.81 2.52
CA SER A 59 -16.35 -7.80 3.41
C SER A 59 -17.82 -7.46 3.08
N ASP A 60 -18.68 -7.12 3.97
CA ASP A 60 -20.13 -7.02 3.69
C ASP A 60 -20.42 -5.99 2.58
N LEU A 61 -20.27 -6.40 1.30
CA LEU A 61 -20.41 -5.58 0.10
C LEU A 61 -21.80 -4.91 -0.03
N LYS A 62 -22.75 -5.33 0.81
CA LYS A 62 -24.11 -4.81 0.86
C LYS A 62 -24.34 -3.81 2.00
N SER A 63 -23.31 -3.49 2.79
CA SER A 63 -23.43 -2.50 3.86
C SER A 63 -23.73 -1.11 3.28
N LYS A 64 -24.54 -0.34 4.01
CA LYS A 64 -24.78 1.06 3.66
C LYS A 64 -23.43 1.78 3.64
N PRO A 65 -23.11 2.61 2.63
CA PRO A 65 -21.84 3.31 2.59
C PRO A 65 -21.68 4.21 3.81
N THR A 66 -20.52 4.14 4.45
CA THR A 66 -20.11 4.96 5.59
C THR A 66 -18.83 5.71 5.28
N ASN A 67 -18.59 6.79 6.00
CA ASN A 67 -17.39 7.60 5.85
C ASN A 67 -17.11 8.40 7.11
N ILE A 68 -15.86 8.51 7.49
CA ILE A 68 -15.38 9.35 8.61
C ILE A 68 -14.51 10.51 8.13
N PHE A 69 -14.05 10.50 6.88
CA PHE A 69 -13.15 11.51 6.35
C PHE A 69 -13.92 12.76 5.92
N LYS A 70 -13.40 13.93 6.31
CA LYS A 70 -13.86 15.24 5.82
C LYS A 70 -13.19 15.63 4.52
N HIS A 71 -11.93 15.16 4.32
CA HIS A 71 -11.13 15.46 3.15
C HIS A 71 -10.58 14.18 2.53
N ILE A 72 -10.63 14.11 1.21
CA ILE A 72 -9.93 13.12 0.40
C ILE A 72 -8.99 13.88 -0.52
N ILE A 73 -7.69 13.67 -0.36
CA ILE A 73 -6.65 14.28 -1.19
C ILE A 73 -6.13 13.23 -2.16
N VAL A 74 -6.02 13.60 -3.42
CA VAL A 74 -5.55 12.71 -4.48
C VAL A 74 -4.36 13.36 -5.20
N PHE A 75 -3.19 12.77 -5.08
CA PHE A 75 -2.02 13.11 -5.89
C PHE A 75 -2.01 12.21 -7.13
N THR A 76 -2.00 12.79 -8.31
CA THR A 76 -2.14 12.05 -9.58
C THR A 76 -1.51 12.82 -10.74
N ASN A 77 -1.28 12.14 -11.86
CA ASN A 77 -0.78 12.74 -13.09
C ASN A 77 -1.90 13.15 -14.05
N ASP A 78 -3.15 12.81 -13.75
CA ASP A 78 -4.29 13.15 -14.61
C ASP A 78 -5.54 13.48 -13.77
N ARG A 79 -6.00 14.73 -13.88
CA ARG A 79 -7.22 15.25 -13.24
C ARG A 79 -8.52 14.87 -13.95
N ASP A 80 -8.46 14.45 -15.21
CA ASP A 80 -9.68 14.16 -15.95
C ASP A 80 -10.26 12.79 -15.52
N PRO A 81 -11.43 12.75 -14.88
CA PRO A 81 -12.07 11.50 -14.50
C PRO A 81 -12.43 10.58 -15.69
N LYS A 82 -12.41 11.11 -16.92
CA LYS A 82 -12.62 10.28 -18.12
C LYS A 82 -11.43 9.38 -18.38
N ASN A 83 -10.22 9.87 -18.13
CA ASN A 83 -8.98 9.13 -18.28
C ASN A 83 -8.63 8.40 -16.98
N ASN A 84 -8.75 9.08 -15.85
CA ASN A 84 -8.47 8.54 -14.51
C ASN A 84 -9.71 7.87 -13.90
N LYS A 85 -9.92 6.61 -14.21
CA LYS A 85 -11.09 5.84 -13.74
C LYS A 85 -11.12 5.67 -12.21
N THR A 86 -9.99 5.70 -11.53
CA THR A 86 -9.97 5.65 -10.04
C THR A 86 -10.48 6.96 -9.46
N LEU A 87 -10.07 8.10 -10.00
CA LEU A 87 -10.59 9.40 -9.61
C LEU A 87 -12.10 9.50 -9.87
N LYS A 88 -12.56 8.97 -11.01
CA LYS A 88 -14.00 8.85 -11.29
C LYS A 88 -14.72 8.08 -10.18
N ASN A 89 -14.19 6.93 -9.77
CA ASN A 89 -14.79 6.11 -8.72
C ASN A 89 -14.81 6.83 -7.36
N ILE A 90 -13.80 7.65 -7.05
CA ILE A 90 -13.79 8.50 -5.84
C ILE A 90 -14.95 9.50 -5.89
N TYR A 91 -15.12 10.23 -7.00
CA TYR A 91 -16.25 11.17 -7.15
C TYR A 91 -17.61 10.48 -7.10
N ASP A 92 -17.73 9.30 -7.71
CA ASP A 92 -18.97 8.53 -7.69
C ASP A 92 -19.28 8.01 -6.28
N ALA A 93 -18.26 7.58 -5.51
CA ALA A 93 -18.43 7.23 -4.10
C ALA A 93 -18.96 8.41 -3.26
N VAL A 94 -18.44 9.61 -3.46
CA VAL A 94 -18.94 10.82 -2.78
C VAL A 94 -20.40 11.10 -3.13
N LYS A 95 -20.82 10.91 -4.38
CA LYS A 95 -22.22 11.02 -4.79
C LYS A 95 -23.11 9.99 -4.10
N GLU A 96 -22.64 8.75 -3.97
CA GLU A 96 -23.35 7.69 -3.27
C GLU A 96 -23.49 7.97 -1.79
N LEU A 97 -22.43 8.49 -1.10
CA LEU A 97 -22.48 8.95 0.28
C LEU A 97 -23.54 10.06 0.48
N LYS A 98 -23.59 11.05 -0.43
CA LYS A 98 -24.62 12.10 -0.44
C LYS A 98 -26.03 11.51 -0.59
N SER A 99 -26.22 10.60 -1.53
CA SER A 99 -27.50 9.94 -1.79
C SER A 99 -27.96 9.08 -0.61
N ALA A 100 -27.03 8.43 0.09
CA ALA A 100 -27.26 7.65 1.29
C ALA A 100 -27.49 8.52 2.55
N LYS A 101 -27.35 9.84 2.45
CA LYS A 101 -27.45 10.80 3.55
C LYS A 101 -26.48 10.48 4.70
N CYS A 102 -25.23 10.18 4.36
CA CYS A 102 -24.18 9.99 5.35
C CYS A 102 -23.92 11.31 6.12
N ASN A 103 -23.52 11.20 7.39
CA ASN A 103 -23.30 12.36 8.24
C ASN A 103 -22.08 13.19 7.79
N ILE A 104 -21.07 12.54 7.23
CA ILE A 104 -19.83 13.16 6.75
C ILE A 104 -19.72 12.90 5.26
N ILE A 105 -19.67 13.97 4.48
CA ILE A 105 -19.45 13.93 3.04
C ILE A 105 -18.10 14.57 2.77
N PRO A 106 -17.12 13.85 2.19
CA PRO A 106 -15.79 14.40 2.01
C PRO A 106 -15.74 15.44 0.89
N GLU A 107 -14.89 16.45 1.08
CA GLU A 107 -14.37 17.27 0.00
C GLU A 107 -13.21 16.54 -0.69
N VAL A 108 -13.18 16.57 -2.01
CA VAL A 108 -12.14 15.90 -2.81
C VAL A 108 -11.24 16.96 -3.43
N HIS A 109 -9.96 16.91 -3.07
CA HIS A 109 -8.91 17.79 -3.57
C HIS A 109 -7.97 16.96 -4.47
N VAL A 110 -7.68 17.47 -5.65
CA VAL A 110 -6.88 16.74 -6.66
C VAL A 110 -5.70 17.60 -7.08
N PHE A 111 -4.49 17.13 -6.79
CA PHE A 111 -3.25 17.78 -7.12
C PHE A 111 -2.50 17.03 -8.22
N ILE A 112 -1.99 17.80 -9.21
CA ILE A 112 -1.12 17.25 -10.26
C ILE A 112 0.29 17.15 -9.72
N ALA A 113 0.81 15.94 -9.64
CA ALA A 113 2.07 15.63 -8.98
C ALA A 113 3.27 16.35 -9.61
N ALA A 114 3.27 16.55 -10.95
CA ALA A 114 4.34 17.24 -11.68
C ALA A 114 4.38 18.75 -11.44
N ASP A 115 3.25 19.38 -11.04
CA ASP A 115 3.09 20.82 -10.93
C ASP A 115 3.01 21.29 -9.47
N ILE A 116 3.20 20.40 -8.53
CA ILE A 116 2.94 20.62 -7.11
C ILE A 116 4.07 21.41 -6.44
N ASP A 117 3.67 22.30 -5.53
CA ASP A 117 4.57 23.01 -4.61
C ASP A 117 3.98 22.97 -3.19
N ALA A 118 4.82 23.11 -2.19
CA ALA A 118 4.36 23.11 -0.81
C ALA A 118 5.20 24.02 0.08
N ASP A 119 4.50 24.68 1.00
CA ASP A 119 5.08 25.44 2.10
C ASP A 119 4.80 24.69 3.40
N ASP A 120 5.87 24.23 4.06
CA ASP A 120 5.82 23.32 5.22
C ASP A 120 6.10 24.09 6.50
N ASP A 121 5.03 24.46 7.21
CA ASP A 121 5.09 25.16 8.52
C ASP A 121 4.99 24.16 9.69
N GLU A 122 5.25 24.63 10.92
CA GLU A 122 5.33 23.80 12.14
C GLU A 122 4.07 22.94 12.39
N ASN A 123 2.86 23.44 12.09
CA ASN A 123 1.59 22.75 12.37
C ASN A 123 0.66 22.58 11.17
N GLU A 124 1.07 23.03 10.02
CA GLU A 124 0.29 22.93 8.78
C GLU A 124 1.20 22.85 7.55
N ILE A 125 0.67 22.37 6.46
CA ILE A 125 1.30 22.38 5.15
C ILE A 125 0.33 23.01 4.14
N VAL A 126 0.81 23.96 3.36
CA VAL A 126 0.07 24.56 2.27
C VAL A 126 0.54 23.91 0.98
N ILE A 127 -0.39 23.29 0.25
CA ILE A 127 -0.10 22.60 -1.01
C ILE A 127 -0.79 23.35 -2.14
N THR A 128 -0.07 23.61 -3.23
CA THR A 128 -0.60 24.22 -4.45
C THR A 128 -0.02 23.55 -5.69
N ASP A 129 -0.78 23.56 -6.79
CA ASP A 129 -0.34 23.11 -8.11
C ASP A 129 -0.73 24.09 -9.22
N GLY A 130 -0.93 25.35 -8.84
CA GLY A 130 -1.31 26.43 -9.76
C GLY A 130 -2.83 26.57 -9.95
N ASP A 131 -3.59 25.50 -9.91
CA ASP A 131 -5.06 25.49 -10.07
C ASP A 131 -5.79 25.35 -8.75
N GLU A 132 -5.21 24.62 -7.79
CA GLU A 132 -5.78 24.34 -6.48
C GLU A 132 -4.78 24.68 -5.38
N THR A 133 -5.29 25.21 -4.28
CA THR A 133 -4.51 25.48 -3.07
C THR A 133 -5.26 24.96 -1.86
N MET A 134 -4.58 24.22 -0.99
CA MET A 134 -5.16 23.69 0.23
C MET A 134 -4.18 23.83 1.39
N THR A 135 -4.68 24.32 2.52
CA THR A 135 -3.96 24.27 3.80
C THR A 135 -4.40 23.04 4.58
N ILE A 136 -3.46 22.17 4.89
CA ILE A 136 -3.68 20.94 5.65
C ILE A 136 -3.07 21.12 7.04
N LYS A 137 -3.91 21.04 8.06
CA LYS A 137 -3.48 21.15 9.46
C LYS A 137 -3.23 19.78 10.06
N ASP A 138 -2.21 19.66 10.91
CA ASP A 138 -1.86 18.39 11.58
C ASP A 138 -3.02 17.78 12.37
N GLU A 139 -3.89 18.61 12.94
CA GLU A 139 -5.07 18.15 13.67
C GLU A 139 -6.11 17.43 12.81
N SER A 140 -6.04 17.58 11.46
CA SER A 140 -6.93 16.91 10.52
C SER A 140 -6.44 15.52 10.08
N ASN A 141 -5.37 15.00 10.66
CA ASN A 141 -4.77 13.72 10.24
C ASN A 141 -5.71 12.51 10.39
N ILE A 142 -6.68 12.56 11.30
CA ILE A 142 -7.64 11.46 11.55
C ILE A 142 -8.86 11.52 10.63
N ASP A 143 -9.15 12.66 10.02
CA ASP A 143 -10.31 12.89 9.16
C ASP A 143 -9.94 13.24 7.71
N THR A 144 -8.68 13.03 7.34
CA THR A 144 -8.14 13.21 5.99
C THR A 144 -7.56 11.90 5.46
N LEU A 145 -8.03 11.49 4.29
CA LEU A 145 -7.51 10.33 3.56
C LEU A 145 -6.73 10.79 2.34
N ILE A 146 -5.52 10.27 2.17
CA ILE A 146 -4.63 10.64 1.06
C ILE A 146 -4.44 9.44 0.12
N PHE A 147 -4.78 9.63 -1.14
CA PHE A 147 -4.45 8.70 -2.22
C PHE A 147 -3.19 9.20 -2.95
N SER A 148 -2.07 8.54 -2.74
CA SER A 148 -0.86 8.73 -3.52
C SER A 148 -0.92 7.82 -4.74
N ARG A 149 -1.31 8.40 -5.89
CA ARG A 149 -1.45 7.70 -7.16
C ARG A 149 -0.26 8.00 -8.07
N LEU A 150 0.90 8.13 -7.47
CA LEU A 150 2.15 8.40 -8.17
C LEU A 150 2.56 7.19 -8.99
N GLY A 151 2.97 7.43 -10.20
CA GLY A 151 3.58 6.43 -11.07
C GLY A 151 5.06 6.23 -10.77
N VAL A 152 5.79 5.66 -11.72
CA VAL A 152 7.27 5.48 -11.66
C VAL A 152 8.03 6.75 -12.08
N GLN A 153 7.33 7.83 -12.38
CA GLN A 153 7.98 9.07 -12.82
C GLN A 153 8.60 9.79 -11.64
N ASP A 154 9.80 10.34 -11.87
CA ASP A 154 10.56 11.15 -10.91
C ASP A 154 9.76 12.41 -10.55
N GLU A 155 8.95 12.33 -9.53
CA GLU A 155 8.14 13.42 -8.99
C GLU A 155 8.64 13.74 -7.58
N ASP A 156 9.94 13.99 -7.46
CA ASP A 156 10.68 14.15 -6.21
C ASP A 156 9.97 15.07 -5.22
N GLN A 157 9.39 16.17 -5.70
CA GLN A 157 8.70 17.11 -4.83
C GLN A 157 7.39 16.57 -4.29
N CYS A 158 6.59 15.92 -5.12
CA CYS A 158 5.35 15.29 -4.68
C CYS A 158 5.62 14.13 -3.71
N GLU A 159 6.63 13.32 -3.97
CA GLU A 159 7.08 12.27 -3.05
C GLU A 159 7.51 12.85 -1.71
N HIS A 160 8.23 13.99 -1.71
CA HIS A 160 8.61 14.68 -0.48
C HIS A 160 7.38 15.14 0.31
N ILE A 161 6.41 15.77 -0.33
CA ILE A 161 5.15 16.23 0.29
C ILE A 161 4.38 15.04 0.89
N VAL A 162 4.21 13.97 0.13
CA VAL A 162 3.55 12.75 0.62
C VAL A 162 4.28 12.18 1.83
N LYS A 163 5.62 12.19 1.84
CA LYS A 163 6.42 11.75 2.97
C LYS A 163 6.25 12.65 4.19
N VAL A 164 6.21 13.97 4.02
CA VAL A 164 5.93 14.91 5.11
C VAL A 164 4.56 14.61 5.74
N LEU A 165 3.52 14.42 4.91
CA LEU A 165 2.18 14.08 5.40
C LEU A 165 2.17 12.74 6.16
N GLN A 166 2.88 11.73 5.67
CA GLN A 166 3.06 10.45 6.38
C GLN A 166 3.71 10.66 7.75
N ASP A 167 4.79 11.46 7.81
CA ASP A 167 5.51 11.76 9.04
C ASP A 167 4.64 12.49 10.06
N ARG A 168 3.71 13.31 9.59
CA ARG A 168 2.69 14.00 10.40
C ARG A 168 1.52 13.09 10.82
N GLY A 169 1.50 11.83 10.39
CA GLY A 169 0.53 10.81 10.83
C GLY A 169 -0.76 10.75 10.01
N PHE A 170 -0.76 11.31 8.82
CA PHE A 170 -1.88 11.12 7.87
C PHE A 170 -1.90 9.69 7.32
N LEU A 171 -3.10 9.17 7.10
CA LEU A 171 -3.28 7.91 6.39
C LEU A 171 -3.06 8.11 4.90
N VAL A 172 -1.98 7.56 4.39
CA VAL A 172 -1.61 7.62 2.97
C VAL A 172 -1.77 6.26 2.32
N LEU A 173 -2.52 6.19 1.23
CA LEU A 173 -2.69 5.03 0.36
C LEU A 173 -2.03 5.33 -1.00
N ASN A 174 -0.72 5.02 -1.21
CA ASN A 174 0.19 4.32 -0.30
C ASN A 174 1.44 5.16 0.00
N PRO A 175 2.20 4.73 1.03
CA PRO A 175 3.45 5.37 1.42
C PRO A 175 4.53 5.27 0.33
N VAL A 176 5.30 6.35 0.13
CA VAL A 176 6.30 6.48 -0.94
C VAL A 176 7.30 5.32 -0.93
N GLN A 177 7.98 5.07 0.21
CA GLN A 177 9.05 4.07 0.28
C GLN A 177 8.59 2.64 -0.01
N TYR A 178 7.34 2.29 0.35
CA TYR A 178 6.80 0.95 0.09
C TYR A 178 6.18 0.86 -1.30
N SER A 179 5.69 1.98 -1.82
CA SER A 179 5.26 2.08 -3.22
C SER A 179 6.43 1.90 -4.17
N ALA A 180 7.57 2.56 -3.90
CA ALA A 180 8.79 2.40 -4.68
C ALA A 180 9.29 0.95 -4.71
N LEU A 181 9.31 0.27 -3.53
CA LEU A 181 9.67 -1.14 -3.46
C LEU A 181 8.72 -2.03 -4.26
N ALA A 182 7.41 -1.75 -4.21
CA ALA A 182 6.41 -2.52 -4.97
C ALA A 182 6.48 -2.25 -6.48
N CYS A 183 6.91 -1.05 -6.89
CA CYS A 183 7.08 -0.70 -8.30
C CYS A 183 8.31 -1.36 -8.92
N ASP A 184 9.41 -1.56 -8.18
CA ASP A 184 10.57 -2.32 -8.66
C ASP A 184 10.29 -3.83 -8.59
N LYS A 185 10.14 -4.45 -9.77
CA LYS A 185 9.80 -5.88 -9.88
C LYS A 185 10.88 -6.81 -9.33
N TYR A 186 12.16 -6.39 -9.35
CA TYR A 186 13.24 -7.19 -8.78
C TYR A 186 13.24 -7.11 -7.25
N GLU A 187 13.10 -5.90 -6.68
CA GLU A 187 13.02 -5.73 -5.24
C GLU A 187 11.80 -6.47 -4.66
N SER A 188 10.66 -6.42 -5.35
CA SER A 188 9.48 -7.21 -4.99
C SER A 188 9.76 -8.71 -5.02
N ALA A 189 10.42 -9.22 -6.06
CA ALA A 189 10.77 -10.63 -6.15
C ALA A 189 11.75 -11.06 -5.04
N VAL A 190 12.71 -10.21 -4.68
CA VAL A 190 13.62 -10.45 -3.54
C VAL A 190 12.86 -10.47 -2.22
N LEU A 191 11.91 -9.54 -2.03
CA LEU A 191 11.03 -9.51 -0.86
C LEU A 191 10.21 -10.80 -0.74
N PHE A 192 9.62 -11.26 -1.84
CA PHE A 192 8.85 -12.51 -1.89
C PHE A 192 9.73 -13.73 -1.56
N LYS A 193 10.94 -13.79 -2.11
CA LYS A 193 11.92 -14.86 -1.82
C LYS A 193 12.25 -14.89 -0.32
N LYS A 194 12.54 -13.73 0.29
CA LYS A 194 12.82 -13.61 1.75
C LYS A 194 11.61 -14.01 2.61
N GLY A 195 10.40 -13.69 2.15
CA GLY A 195 9.14 -14.02 2.82
C GLY A 195 8.63 -15.42 2.52
N GLU A 196 9.34 -16.23 1.73
CA GLU A 196 8.92 -17.57 1.27
C GLU A 196 7.55 -17.55 0.58
N ILE A 197 7.26 -16.48 -0.18
CA ILE A 197 6.06 -16.38 -1.01
C ILE A 197 6.31 -17.17 -2.30
N PRO A 198 5.38 -18.05 -2.68
CA PRO A 198 5.48 -18.78 -3.95
C PRO A 198 5.54 -17.82 -5.14
N GLN A 199 6.56 -17.92 -5.97
CA GLN A 199 6.77 -17.10 -7.15
C GLN A 199 7.55 -17.86 -8.22
N PRO A 200 7.50 -17.46 -9.50
CA PRO A 200 8.37 -18.01 -10.53
C PRO A 200 9.85 -17.83 -10.15
N ARG A 201 10.69 -18.79 -10.49
CA ARG A 201 12.14 -18.62 -10.38
C ARG A 201 12.57 -17.40 -11.18
N PHE A 202 13.46 -16.59 -10.62
CA PHE A 202 13.85 -15.31 -11.21
C PHE A 202 15.34 -15.04 -11.08
N SER A 203 15.85 -14.16 -11.95
CA SER A 203 17.22 -13.65 -11.92
C SER A 203 17.25 -12.20 -12.41
N LEU A 204 18.19 -11.41 -11.89
CA LEU A 204 18.49 -10.07 -12.39
C LEU A 204 19.46 -10.19 -13.56
N MET A 205 19.17 -9.46 -14.65
CA MET A 205 20.04 -9.37 -15.81
C MET A 205 20.47 -7.92 -16.05
N THR A 206 21.78 -7.71 -16.06
CA THR A 206 22.43 -6.44 -16.43
C THR A 206 23.43 -6.70 -17.55
N LYS A 207 23.98 -5.63 -18.12
CA LYS A 207 25.02 -5.74 -19.14
C LYS A 207 26.24 -6.50 -18.62
N GLU A 208 26.68 -6.23 -17.39
CA GLU A 208 27.83 -6.89 -16.77
C GLU A 208 27.58 -8.40 -16.61
N VAL A 209 26.37 -8.78 -16.16
CA VAL A 209 25.98 -10.19 -16.03
C VAL A 209 25.98 -10.88 -17.40
N LEU A 210 25.45 -10.22 -18.44
CA LEU A 210 25.37 -10.81 -19.77
C LEU A 210 26.74 -11.13 -20.36
N TYR A 211 27.72 -10.24 -20.18
CA TYR A 211 29.04 -10.37 -20.81
C TYR A 211 30.07 -11.11 -19.93
N ASP A 212 29.73 -11.51 -18.72
CA ASP A 212 30.51 -12.45 -17.89
C ASP A 212 29.90 -13.86 -18.01
N GLU A 213 30.63 -14.79 -18.67
CA GLU A 213 30.13 -16.15 -18.93
C GLU A 213 29.72 -16.88 -17.64
N LYS A 214 30.44 -16.66 -16.54
CA LYS A 214 30.13 -17.30 -15.26
C LYS A 214 28.85 -16.73 -14.67
N LEU A 215 28.73 -15.38 -14.57
CA LEU A 215 27.54 -14.71 -14.01
C LEU A 215 26.32 -15.01 -14.87
N TYR A 216 26.43 -14.98 -16.21
CA TYR A 216 25.33 -15.31 -17.11
C TYR A 216 24.88 -16.78 -16.90
N THR A 217 25.83 -17.70 -16.79
CA THR A 217 25.52 -19.11 -16.55
C THR A 217 24.79 -19.29 -15.20
N GLU A 218 25.25 -18.63 -14.14
CA GLU A 218 24.63 -18.70 -12.83
C GLU A 218 23.20 -18.10 -12.88
N ALA A 219 23.04 -16.94 -13.50
CA ALA A 219 21.75 -16.29 -13.66
C ALA A 219 20.73 -17.16 -14.42
N MET A 220 21.13 -17.78 -15.51
CA MET A 220 20.25 -18.65 -16.29
C MET A 220 19.95 -19.97 -15.60
N LYS A 221 20.91 -20.52 -14.83
CA LYS A 221 20.68 -21.74 -14.02
C LYS A 221 19.79 -21.50 -12.81
N GLU A 222 19.66 -20.28 -12.32
CA GLU A 222 18.63 -19.94 -11.33
C GLU A 222 17.21 -20.14 -11.89
N LEU A 223 17.01 -19.87 -13.20
CA LEU A 223 15.73 -20.09 -13.87
C LEU A 223 15.54 -21.58 -14.21
N TYR A 224 16.54 -22.17 -14.87
CA TYR A 224 16.56 -23.54 -15.36
C TYR A 224 17.85 -24.22 -14.94
N PRO A 225 17.86 -25.10 -13.94
CA PRO A 225 19.10 -25.77 -13.47
C PRO A 225 19.87 -26.53 -14.56
N ASP A 226 19.15 -26.97 -15.58
CA ASP A 226 19.67 -27.71 -16.75
C ASP A 226 20.01 -26.78 -17.94
N TRP A 227 20.16 -25.46 -17.70
CA TRP A 227 20.54 -24.51 -18.75
C TRP A 227 21.92 -24.85 -19.35
N ASP A 228 21.98 -25.01 -20.68
CA ASP A 228 23.23 -25.24 -21.41
C ASP A 228 23.73 -23.92 -22.03
N VAL A 229 24.79 -23.36 -21.47
CA VAL A 229 25.38 -22.10 -21.95
C VAL A 229 26.15 -22.27 -23.26
N LYS A 230 26.61 -23.49 -23.55
CA LYS A 230 27.45 -23.79 -24.73
C LYS A 230 26.62 -24.14 -25.95
N ASP A 231 25.43 -24.65 -25.76
CA ASP A 231 24.55 -25.12 -26.82
C ASP A 231 23.14 -24.53 -26.65
N SER A 232 22.90 -23.41 -27.32
CA SER A 232 21.61 -22.69 -27.24
C SER A 232 20.44 -23.52 -27.79
N ASP A 233 20.67 -24.46 -28.69
CA ASP A 233 19.62 -25.31 -29.26
C ASP A 233 18.99 -26.22 -28.20
N LYS A 234 19.72 -26.58 -27.16
CA LYS A 234 19.21 -27.36 -26.02
C LYS A 234 18.30 -26.53 -25.07
N ASN A 235 18.21 -25.25 -25.30
CA ASN A 235 17.34 -24.36 -24.49
C ASN A 235 16.12 -23.89 -25.28
N GLU A 236 15.86 -24.41 -26.48
CA GLU A 236 14.78 -23.94 -27.37
C GLU A 236 13.37 -24.10 -26.71
N ASP A 237 13.19 -25.15 -25.92
CA ASP A 237 11.96 -25.44 -25.17
C ASP A 237 11.80 -24.63 -23.87
N LYS A 238 12.86 -23.93 -23.41
CA LYS A 238 12.88 -23.15 -22.19
C LYS A 238 12.38 -21.73 -22.47
N MET A 239 11.24 -21.37 -21.90
CA MET A 239 10.62 -20.05 -22.11
C MET A 239 10.91 -19.10 -20.95
N VAL A 240 11.43 -17.93 -21.25
CA VAL A 240 11.79 -16.88 -20.29
C VAL A 240 10.85 -15.68 -20.44
N VAL A 241 10.25 -15.26 -19.35
CA VAL A 241 9.52 -13.99 -19.25
C VAL A 241 10.51 -12.92 -18.84
N MET A 242 10.76 -11.97 -19.73
CA MET A 242 11.62 -10.81 -19.49
C MET A 242 10.75 -9.61 -19.14
N LYS A 243 11.13 -8.87 -18.10
CA LYS A 243 10.39 -7.68 -17.63
C LYS A 243 11.35 -6.51 -17.39
N ILE A 244 10.97 -5.32 -17.83
CA ILE A 244 11.55 -4.06 -17.37
C ILE A 244 11.12 -3.84 -15.92
N LEU A 245 12.02 -3.36 -15.04
CA LEU A 245 11.75 -3.29 -13.60
C LEU A 245 10.60 -2.35 -13.26
N ASP A 246 10.53 -1.21 -13.92
CA ASP A 246 9.58 -0.11 -13.70
C ASP A 246 8.39 -0.07 -14.67
N GLY A 247 8.25 -1.06 -15.55
CA GLY A 247 7.16 -1.13 -16.54
C GLY A 247 5.78 -1.36 -15.92
N HIS A 248 4.73 -0.74 -16.48
CA HIS A 248 3.34 -0.81 -16.03
C HIS A 248 2.41 -1.41 -17.07
N GLY A 249 1.26 -1.94 -16.61
CA GLY A 249 0.16 -2.36 -17.47
C GLY A 249 0.52 -3.44 -18.49
N GLY A 250 1.60 -4.19 -18.26
CA GLY A 250 2.14 -5.18 -19.19
C GLY A 250 3.09 -4.62 -20.24
N THR A 251 3.36 -3.31 -20.25
CA THR A 251 4.41 -2.71 -21.06
C THR A 251 5.78 -3.16 -20.56
N GLY A 252 6.72 -3.43 -21.48
CA GLY A 252 8.05 -3.90 -21.11
C GLY A 252 8.10 -5.36 -20.63
N VAL A 253 7.09 -6.18 -21.00
CA VAL A 253 7.08 -7.63 -20.70
C VAL A 253 7.09 -8.42 -22.00
N ALA A 254 8.09 -9.28 -22.17
CA ALA A 254 8.26 -10.14 -23.35
C ALA A 254 8.44 -11.60 -22.95
N LEU A 255 7.98 -12.50 -23.83
CA LEU A 255 8.19 -13.93 -23.71
C LEU A 255 9.19 -14.35 -24.80
N ILE A 256 10.30 -14.96 -24.39
CA ILE A 256 11.44 -15.28 -25.27
C ILE A 256 11.85 -16.72 -25.04
N ASP A 257 12.09 -17.46 -26.11
CA ASP A 257 12.68 -18.80 -26.00
C ASP A 257 14.17 -18.73 -25.62
N GLY A 258 14.65 -19.77 -24.97
CA GLY A 258 16.01 -19.83 -24.46
C GLY A 258 17.09 -19.85 -25.54
N LYS A 259 16.76 -20.24 -26.78
CA LYS A 259 17.69 -20.18 -27.90
C LYS A 259 18.03 -18.76 -28.32
N ARG A 260 17.04 -17.84 -28.22
CA ARG A 260 17.15 -16.44 -28.69
C ARG A 260 17.49 -15.46 -27.59
N ILE A 261 17.30 -15.80 -26.33
CA ILE A 261 17.37 -14.86 -25.19
C ILE A 261 18.70 -14.08 -25.16
N TYR A 262 19.85 -14.74 -25.44
CA TYR A 262 21.14 -14.07 -25.41
C TYR A 262 21.23 -12.95 -26.45
N ALA A 263 20.78 -13.21 -27.69
CA ALA A 263 20.80 -12.23 -28.78
C ALA A 263 19.85 -11.04 -28.48
N VAL A 264 18.68 -11.30 -27.89
CA VAL A 264 17.72 -10.26 -27.47
C VAL A 264 18.32 -9.37 -26.38
N LEU A 265 18.96 -9.97 -25.37
CA LEU A 265 19.65 -9.22 -24.31
C LEU A 265 20.79 -8.36 -24.86
N GLN A 266 21.59 -8.88 -25.80
CA GLN A 266 22.63 -8.09 -26.47
C GLN A 266 22.05 -6.88 -27.20
N LEU A 267 20.91 -7.03 -27.87
CA LEU A 267 20.23 -5.92 -28.56
C LEU A 267 19.77 -4.87 -27.55
N ILE A 268 19.14 -5.25 -26.45
CA ILE A 268 18.66 -4.33 -25.44
C ILE A 268 19.83 -3.54 -24.82
N PHE A 269 20.89 -4.20 -24.40
CA PHE A 269 22.05 -3.53 -23.79
C PHE A 269 22.93 -2.77 -24.81
N ALA A 270 22.74 -2.99 -26.11
CA ALA A 270 23.32 -2.12 -27.13
C ALA A 270 22.56 -0.80 -27.26
N ILE A 271 21.23 -0.81 -27.01
CA ILE A 271 20.37 0.39 -27.04
C ILE A 271 20.49 1.13 -25.71
N ASP A 272 20.32 0.46 -24.59
CA ASP A 272 20.42 1.01 -23.25
C ASP A 272 21.35 0.16 -22.38
N PRO A 273 22.62 0.57 -22.23
CA PRO A 273 23.61 -0.18 -21.44
C PRO A 273 23.31 -0.25 -19.94
N ASP A 274 22.56 0.70 -19.41
CA ASP A 274 22.25 0.82 -17.98
C ASP A 274 20.92 0.13 -17.62
N GLN A 275 20.22 -0.43 -18.61
CA GLN A 275 18.96 -1.14 -18.39
C GLN A 275 19.14 -2.32 -17.43
N ARG A 276 18.22 -2.47 -16.51
CA ARG A 276 18.10 -3.62 -15.60
C ARG A 276 16.84 -4.40 -15.96
N LEU A 277 16.95 -5.72 -16.03
CA LEU A 277 15.86 -6.60 -16.44
C LEU A 277 15.63 -7.71 -15.41
N LEU A 278 14.37 -7.97 -15.10
CA LEU A 278 13.97 -9.18 -14.39
C LEU A 278 13.70 -10.29 -15.39
N LEU A 279 14.43 -11.38 -15.30
CA LEU A 279 14.13 -12.61 -16.01
C LEU A 279 13.40 -13.57 -15.09
N GLN A 280 12.32 -14.17 -15.58
CA GLN A 280 11.57 -15.18 -14.82
C GLN A 280 11.34 -16.42 -15.67
N LYS A 281 11.39 -17.60 -15.04
CA LYS A 281 10.94 -18.82 -15.66
C LYS A 281 9.46 -18.70 -16.00
N LYS A 282 9.07 -19.07 -17.23
CA LYS A 282 7.66 -19.17 -17.58
C LYS A 282 7.03 -20.36 -16.88
N GLU A 283 5.98 -20.13 -16.13
CA GLU A 283 5.16 -21.18 -15.54
C GLU A 283 3.88 -21.40 -16.35
N GLU A 284 3.27 -22.58 -16.22
CA GLU A 284 2.04 -22.94 -16.92
C GLU A 284 0.81 -22.46 -16.13
N ALA A 285 0.17 -21.40 -16.63
CA ALA A 285 -1.00 -20.80 -16.00
C ALA A 285 -2.27 -21.62 -16.26
N ASP A 286 -3.13 -21.76 -15.24
CA ASP A 286 -4.47 -22.30 -15.34
C ASP A 286 -5.50 -21.16 -15.54
N GLY A 287 -5.66 -20.76 -16.79
CA GLY A 287 -6.78 -19.91 -17.23
C GLY A 287 -6.74 -18.42 -16.83
N GLY A 288 -5.57 -17.84 -16.59
CA GLY A 288 -5.44 -16.42 -16.28
C GLY A 288 -4.83 -16.16 -14.91
N ASP A 289 -5.00 -14.94 -14.38
CA ASP A 289 -4.55 -14.59 -13.04
C ASP A 289 -5.69 -14.02 -12.17
N ILE A 290 -5.44 -13.94 -10.88
CA ILE A 290 -6.38 -13.45 -9.88
C ILE A 290 -5.78 -12.22 -9.23
N ARG A 291 -6.48 -11.09 -9.33
CA ARG A 291 -6.13 -9.86 -8.62
C ARG A 291 -6.90 -9.78 -7.31
N VAL A 292 -6.19 -9.72 -6.19
CA VAL A 292 -6.75 -9.68 -4.85
C VAL A 292 -6.43 -8.34 -4.21
N HIS A 293 -7.46 -7.53 -3.92
CA HIS A 293 -7.30 -6.27 -3.21
C HIS A 293 -7.27 -6.51 -1.71
N VAL A 294 -6.20 -6.08 -1.06
CA VAL A 294 -5.96 -6.26 0.37
C VAL A 294 -5.78 -4.90 1.04
N LEU A 295 -6.49 -4.70 2.14
CA LEU A 295 -6.31 -3.59 3.08
C LEU A 295 -5.54 -4.11 4.30
N THR A 296 -4.45 -3.45 4.64
CA THR A 296 -3.69 -3.68 5.87
C THR A 296 -4.12 -2.65 6.90
N LEU A 297 -4.74 -3.11 7.96
CA LEU A 297 -4.98 -2.34 9.18
C LEU A 297 -3.88 -2.66 10.19
N ARG A 298 -3.79 -1.88 11.26
CA ARG A 298 -2.75 -2.02 12.28
C ARG A 298 -2.60 -3.45 12.82
N ASP A 299 -3.71 -4.13 13.07
CA ASP A 299 -3.72 -5.43 13.75
C ASP A 299 -4.12 -6.60 12.83
N LYS A 300 -4.53 -6.34 11.60
CA LYS A 300 -5.02 -7.37 10.66
C LYS A 300 -4.93 -6.94 9.21
N GLN A 301 -4.93 -7.91 8.30
CA GLN A 301 -5.17 -7.72 6.88
C GLN A 301 -6.59 -8.17 6.53
N ILE A 302 -7.21 -7.47 5.57
CA ILE A 302 -8.57 -7.76 5.10
C ILE A 302 -8.54 -7.87 3.58
N ILE A 303 -9.11 -8.94 3.04
CA ILE A 303 -9.38 -9.03 1.61
C ILE A 303 -10.65 -8.23 1.32
N LEU A 304 -10.51 -7.13 0.59
CA LEU A 304 -11.62 -6.27 0.22
C LEU A 304 -12.45 -6.87 -0.91
N ALA A 305 -11.77 -7.37 -1.94
CA ALA A 305 -12.38 -8.01 -3.10
C ALA A 305 -11.33 -8.75 -3.94
N ALA A 306 -11.79 -9.65 -4.81
CA ALA A 306 -10.93 -10.32 -5.79
C ALA A 306 -11.64 -10.46 -7.14
N MET A 307 -10.86 -10.48 -8.22
CA MET A 307 -11.34 -10.74 -9.58
C MET A 307 -10.36 -11.63 -10.33
N LYS A 308 -10.89 -12.52 -11.16
CA LYS A 308 -10.10 -13.28 -12.12
C LYS A 308 -10.01 -12.50 -13.43
N ARG A 309 -8.81 -12.39 -14.01
CA ARG A 309 -8.56 -11.75 -15.29
C ARG A 309 -8.30 -12.85 -16.32
N VAL A 310 -9.22 -12.97 -17.28
CA VAL A 310 -9.18 -14.02 -18.31
C VAL A 310 -8.59 -13.45 -19.58
N LYS A 311 -7.60 -14.15 -20.13
CA LYS A 311 -6.93 -13.76 -21.36
C LYS A 311 -7.89 -13.83 -22.54
N LEU A 312 -7.86 -12.81 -23.40
CA LEU A 312 -8.52 -12.85 -24.70
C LEU A 312 -7.45 -13.02 -25.79
N GLY A 313 -7.59 -14.06 -26.61
CA GLY A 313 -6.70 -14.31 -27.74
C GLY A 313 -5.38 -14.97 -27.38
N GLY A 314 -4.35 -14.78 -28.23
CA GLY A 314 -3.05 -15.47 -28.13
C GLY A 314 -2.01 -14.80 -27.26
N ASP A 315 -2.30 -13.70 -26.55
CA ASP A 315 -1.36 -13.05 -25.65
C ASP A 315 -1.16 -13.87 -24.36
N PHE A 316 0.07 -13.98 -23.89
CA PHE A 316 0.36 -14.67 -22.63
C PHE A 316 0.06 -13.80 -21.40
N ARG A 317 -0.13 -12.47 -21.58
CA ARG A 317 -0.47 -11.49 -20.54
C ARG A 317 -1.98 -11.46 -20.29
N SER A 318 -2.41 -11.18 -19.05
CA SER A 318 -3.81 -11.14 -18.62
C SER A 318 -4.29 -9.75 -18.15
N ASN A 319 -3.63 -8.67 -18.61
CA ASN A 319 -3.96 -7.33 -18.18
C ASN A 319 -5.29 -6.84 -18.79
N VAL A 320 -6.19 -6.31 -17.94
CA VAL A 320 -7.47 -5.72 -18.38
C VAL A 320 -7.25 -4.51 -19.30
N SER A 321 -6.15 -3.74 -19.11
CA SER A 321 -5.76 -2.66 -20.01
C SER A 321 -5.46 -3.12 -21.43
N LEU A 322 -5.14 -4.40 -21.62
CA LEU A 322 -4.91 -5.05 -22.91
C LEU A 322 -6.13 -5.83 -23.43
N GLY A 323 -7.33 -5.59 -22.84
CA GLY A 323 -8.59 -6.19 -23.29
C GLY A 323 -8.96 -7.51 -22.61
N ALA A 324 -8.27 -7.94 -21.54
CA ALA A 324 -8.71 -9.11 -20.78
C ALA A 324 -10.07 -8.87 -20.11
N GLU A 325 -10.91 -9.88 -20.06
CA GLU A 325 -12.16 -9.85 -19.30
C GLU A 325 -11.88 -10.09 -17.82
N ALA A 326 -12.64 -9.39 -16.96
CA ALA A 326 -12.61 -9.58 -15.51
C ALA A 326 -13.91 -10.24 -15.05
N GLU A 327 -13.80 -11.27 -14.21
CA GLU A 327 -14.94 -12.00 -13.69
C GLU A 327 -14.82 -12.22 -12.16
N PRO A 328 -15.96 -12.39 -11.46
CA PRO A 328 -15.95 -12.73 -10.04
C PRO A 328 -15.22 -14.05 -9.81
N VAL A 329 -14.45 -14.12 -8.72
CA VAL A 329 -13.74 -15.34 -8.31
C VAL A 329 -13.92 -15.57 -6.82
N LYS A 330 -14.05 -16.84 -6.42
CA LYS A 330 -13.93 -17.25 -5.02
C LYS A 330 -12.51 -17.76 -4.80
N LEU A 331 -11.80 -17.15 -3.87
CA LEU A 331 -10.45 -17.57 -3.52
C LEU A 331 -10.46 -18.93 -2.80
N THR A 332 -9.41 -19.70 -3.01
CA THR A 332 -9.11 -20.83 -2.14
C THR A 332 -8.44 -20.35 -0.85
N PRO A 333 -8.48 -21.12 0.26
CA PRO A 333 -7.78 -20.74 1.49
C PRO A 333 -6.27 -20.49 1.29
N GLU A 334 -5.64 -21.21 0.36
CA GLU A 334 -4.23 -21.01 0.00
C GLU A 334 -4.02 -19.64 -0.68
N GLN A 335 -4.86 -19.27 -1.64
CA GLN A 335 -4.79 -17.98 -2.33
C GLN A 335 -5.05 -16.81 -1.37
N GLU A 336 -6.01 -16.95 -0.46
CA GLU A 336 -6.24 -15.96 0.62
C GLU A 336 -4.99 -15.78 1.49
N GLN A 337 -4.40 -16.89 1.95
CA GLN A 337 -3.19 -16.85 2.79
C GLN A 337 -2.00 -16.22 2.05
N ILE A 338 -1.79 -16.58 0.78
CA ILE A 338 -0.73 -16.00 -0.05
C ILE A 338 -0.94 -14.49 -0.20
N ALA A 339 -2.15 -14.04 -0.53
CA ALA A 339 -2.48 -12.62 -0.69
C ALA A 339 -2.23 -11.82 0.59
N LEU A 340 -2.75 -12.29 1.73
CA LEU A 340 -2.59 -11.63 3.04
C LEU A 340 -1.12 -11.56 3.47
N ARG A 341 -0.37 -12.66 3.31
CA ARG A 341 1.06 -12.70 3.64
C ARG A 341 1.89 -11.78 2.75
N THR A 342 1.60 -11.73 1.46
CA THR A 342 2.26 -10.82 0.51
C THR A 342 2.00 -9.36 0.86
N ALA A 343 0.75 -9.00 1.15
CA ALA A 343 0.38 -7.66 1.59
C ALA A 343 1.08 -7.28 2.91
N GLN A 344 1.14 -8.19 3.89
CA GLN A 344 1.83 -7.97 5.15
C GLN A 344 3.32 -7.66 4.96
N LEU A 345 4.00 -8.41 4.09
CA LEU A 345 5.41 -8.22 3.81
C LEU A 345 5.70 -6.89 3.12
N SER A 346 4.81 -6.44 2.24
CA SER A 346 4.97 -5.18 1.50
C SER A 346 4.84 -3.93 2.36
N LYS A 347 4.19 -4.04 3.52
CA LYS A 347 3.83 -2.91 4.40
C LYS A 347 2.97 -1.83 3.73
N LEU A 348 2.33 -2.15 2.63
CA LEU A 348 1.38 -1.25 1.96
C LEU A 348 0.04 -1.27 2.71
N PRO A 349 -0.51 -0.10 3.10
CA PRO A 349 -1.85 -0.02 3.66
C PRO A 349 -2.93 -0.57 2.73
N TRP A 350 -2.82 -0.34 1.43
CA TRP A 350 -3.70 -0.88 0.41
C TRP A 350 -2.92 -1.34 -0.81
N CYS A 351 -3.11 -2.58 -1.23
CA CYS A 351 -2.44 -3.11 -2.42
C CYS A 351 -3.35 -4.06 -3.20
N ALA A 352 -2.93 -4.39 -4.41
CA ALA A 352 -3.45 -5.55 -5.11
C ALA A 352 -2.32 -6.55 -5.35
N VAL A 353 -2.58 -7.81 -5.00
CA VAL A 353 -1.68 -8.94 -5.21
C VAL A 353 -2.19 -9.73 -6.41
N ASP A 354 -1.32 -9.92 -7.41
CA ASP A 354 -1.63 -10.68 -8.60
C ASP A 354 -1.11 -12.12 -8.44
N ILE A 355 -2.03 -13.06 -8.33
CA ILE A 355 -1.78 -14.50 -8.14
C ILE A 355 -2.11 -15.24 -9.42
N MET A 356 -1.18 -16.03 -9.91
CA MET A 356 -1.38 -16.92 -11.06
C MET A 356 -1.58 -18.35 -10.57
N PRO A 357 -2.79 -18.91 -10.72
CA PRO A 357 -3.00 -20.35 -10.57
C PRO A 357 -2.21 -21.10 -11.64
N LEU A 358 -1.55 -22.17 -11.25
CA LEU A 358 -0.78 -23.05 -12.15
C LEU A 358 -1.58 -24.28 -12.53
N VAL A 359 -1.29 -24.84 -13.70
CA VAL A 359 -1.79 -26.16 -14.05
C VAL A 359 -1.35 -27.17 -12.99
N LYS A 360 -2.30 -27.88 -12.42
CA LYS A 360 -2.11 -28.75 -11.28
C LYS A 360 -0.97 -29.74 -11.48
N GLY A 361 0.02 -29.67 -10.60
CA GLY A 361 1.19 -30.54 -10.62
C GLY A 361 2.23 -30.19 -11.68
N SER A 362 2.09 -29.10 -12.41
CA SER A 362 3.11 -28.62 -13.38
C SER A 362 4.39 -28.19 -12.68
N ASN A 363 4.29 -27.66 -11.46
CA ASN A 363 5.45 -27.30 -10.65
C ASN A 363 5.30 -27.82 -9.20
N LYS A 364 6.00 -28.92 -8.91
CA LYS A 364 5.96 -29.58 -7.58
C LYS A 364 6.75 -28.84 -6.51
N GLU A 365 7.64 -27.91 -6.88
CA GLU A 365 8.49 -27.20 -5.93
C GLU A 365 7.78 -26.00 -5.30
N ILE A 366 6.99 -25.28 -6.11
CA ILE A 366 6.35 -24.02 -5.67
C ILE A 366 4.83 -24.14 -5.43
N GLY A 367 4.22 -25.30 -5.73
CA GLY A 367 2.78 -25.54 -5.53
C GLY A 367 1.93 -25.12 -6.73
N ASP A 368 0.63 -24.92 -6.46
CA ASP A 368 -0.38 -24.68 -7.51
C ASP A 368 -0.70 -23.18 -7.68
N ASN A 369 -0.06 -22.28 -6.96
CA ASN A 369 -0.28 -20.82 -7.04
C ASN A 369 1.04 -20.06 -6.90
N VAL A 370 1.24 -19.02 -7.71
CA VAL A 370 2.41 -18.12 -7.61
C VAL A 370 1.98 -16.66 -7.64
N VAL A 371 2.70 -15.82 -6.89
CA VAL A 371 2.56 -14.37 -6.97
C VAL A 371 3.38 -13.85 -8.15
N LEU A 372 2.75 -13.07 -9.00
CA LEU A 372 3.40 -12.43 -10.15
C LEU A 372 3.94 -11.04 -9.81
N GLU A 373 3.15 -10.24 -9.08
CA GLU A 373 3.47 -8.88 -8.69
C GLU A 373 2.57 -8.39 -7.55
N ILE A 374 2.97 -7.28 -6.93
CA ILE A 374 2.17 -6.50 -6.02
C ILE A 374 2.04 -5.08 -6.56
N ASN A 375 0.83 -4.53 -6.53
CA ASN A 375 0.53 -3.19 -7.04
C ASN A 375 0.25 -2.23 -5.88
N ALA A 376 1.05 -1.16 -5.75
CA ALA A 376 0.87 -0.10 -4.77
C ALA A 376 -0.20 0.92 -5.16
N SER A 377 -0.54 1.02 -6.43
CA SER A 377 -1.57 1.94 -6.95
C SER A 377 -2.60 1.19 -7.80
N PRO A 378 -3.32 0.21 -7.24
CA PRO A 378 -4.20 -0.63 -8.03
C PRO A 378 -5.39 0.17 -8.60
N GLY A 379 -5.74 -0.14 -9.86
CA GLY A 379 -6.93 0.44 -10.49
C GLY A 379 -8.21 -0.09 -9.86
N THR A 380 -9.21 0.77 -9.68
CA THR A 380 -10.49 0.41 -9.05
C THR A 380 -11.61 0.09 -10.03
N ALA A 381 -11.46 0.41 -11.33
CA ALA A 381 -12.54 0.28 -12.30
C ALA A 381 -12.97 -1.17 -12.53
N GLY A 382 -12.04 -2.05 -12.86
CA GLY A 382 -12.36 -3.46 -13.13
C GLY A 382 -12.99 -4.17 -11.94
N ILE A 383 -12.46 -3.94 -10.73
CA ILE A 383 -13.03 -4.54 -9.52
C ILE A 383 -14.41 -3.97 -9.19
N THR A 384 -14.66 -2.67 -9.38
CA THR A 384 -15.98 -2.04 -9.23
C THR A 384 -17.01 -2.70 -10.15
N GLU A 385 -16.65 -2.95 -11.40
CA GLU A 385 -17.53 -3.62 -12.37
C GLU A 385 -17.83 -5.06 -11.95
N VAL A 386 -16.81 -5.80 -11.54
CA VAL A 386 -16.93 -7.21 -11.13
C VAL A 386 -17.81 -7.40 -9.90
N ILE A 387 -17.62 -6.59 -8.86
CA ILE A 387 -18.39 -6.72 -7.61
C ILE A 387 -19.75 -6.02 -7.67
N GLY A 388 -19.98 -5.17 -8.68
CA GLY A 388 -21.27 -4.48 -8.91
C GLY A 388 -21.58 -3.40 -7.87
N THR A 389 -20.58 -2.93 -7.13
CA THR A 389 -20.65 -1.78 -6.22
C THR A 389 -19.36 -0.97 -6.31
N ASN A 390 -19.40 0.31 -5.97
CA ASN A 390 -18.22 1.15 -6.02
C ASN A 390 -17.16 0.68 -5.01
N PHE A 391 -16.02 0.24 -5.49
CA PHE A 391 -14.94 -0.30 -4.66
C PHE A 391 -14.40 0.73 -3.66
N VAL A 392 -14.42 2.03 -3.99
CA VAL A 392 -14.00 3.08 -3.04
C VAL A 392 -14.89 3.10 -1.81
N ASN A 393 -16.20 2.87 -1.94
CA ASN A 393 -17.09 2.75 -0.78
C ASN A 393 -16.77 1.52 0.07
N VAL A 394 -16.38 0.39 -0.55
CA VAL A 394 -15.91 -0.79 0.20
C VAL A 394 -14.68 -0.44 1.03
N LEU A 395 -13.74 0.28 0.44
CA LEU A 395 -12.52 0.74 1.13
C LEU A 395 -12.83 1.72 2.27
N LEU A 396 -13.70 2.71 2.04
CA LEU A 396 -14.09 3.69 3.06
C LEU A 396 -14.84 3.05 4.24
N ASN A 397 -15.67 2.04 3.97
CA ASN A 397 -16.39 1.32 5.02
C ASN A 397 -15.46 0.57 5.99
N GLU A 398 -14.35 0.02 5.49
CA GLU A 398 -13.35 -0.67 6.31
C GLU A 398 -12.39 0.31 7.03
N LEU A 399 -12.35 1.57 6.61
CA LEU A 399 -11.57 2.65 7.21
C LEU A 399 -12.47 3.53 8.11
N ASP A 400 -13.30 2.92 8.96
CA ASP A 400 -14.29 3.60 9.80
C ASP A 400 -13.78 3.95 11.22
N ASP A 401 -12.62 3.44 11.61
CA ASP A 401 -11.98 3.70 12.92
C ASP A 401 -10.52 4.12 12.76
N PRO A 402 -10.17 5.41 13.01
CA PRO A 402 -8.79 5.90 12.93
C PRO A 402 -7.81 5.13 13.82
N SER A 403 -8.28 4.53 14.91
CA SER A 403 -7.42 3.73 15.80
C SER A 403 -6.89 2.44 15.16
N THR A 404 -7.49 2.03 14.04
CA THR A 404 -7.09 0.84 13.28
C THR A 404 -6.18 1.13 12.10
N PHE A 405 -5.93 2.41 11.78
CA PHE A 405 -5.11 2.78 10.63
C PHE A 405 -3.69 2.24 10.75
N TYR A 406 -3.18 1.72 9.63
CA TYR A 406 -1.80 1.31 9.52
C TYR A 406 -0.95 2.52 9.12
N LEU A 407 -0.34 3.15 10.14
CA LEU A 407 0.58 4.25 9.93
C LEU A 407 2.01 3.73 9.79
N GLN A 408 2.82 4.52 9.10
CA GLN A 408 4.24 4.20 8.91
C GLN A 408 4.98 4.10 10.22
N ASP A 409 5.86 3.10 10.36
CA ASP A 409 6.79 2.99 11.47
C ASP A 409 7.73 4.20 11.49
N LYS A 410 7.80 4.90 12.62
CA LYS A 410 8.75 5.98 12.90
C LYS A 410 9.53 5.67 14.16
N ILE A 411 10.83 5.91 14.11
CA ILE A 411 11.69 5.63 15.27
C ILE A 411 11.52 6.74 16.30
N ALA A 412 11.20 6.37 17.53
CA ALA A 412 11.19 7.23 18.71
C ALA A 412 12.30 6.81 19.68
N GLY A 413 12.79 7.72 20.50
CA GLY A 413 13.70 7.41 21.60
C GLY A 413 12.99 6.68 22.74
N PHE A 414 13.74 6.04 23.62
CA PHE A 414 13.14 5.41 24.82
C PHE A 414 12.60 6.43 25.83
N MET A 415 13.03 7.69 25.73
CA MET A 415 12.47 8.85 26.43
C MET A 415 12.22 9.97 25.40
N GLU A 416 11.05 10.59 25.50
CA GLU A 416 10.61 11.69 24.64
C GLU A 416 9.77 12.69 25.43
N SER A 417 9.71 13.93 24.93
CA SER A 417 8.74 14.91 25.40
C SER A 417 7.36 14.66 24.81
N VAL A 418 6.33 14.56 25.64
CA VAL A 418 4.95 14.25 25.23
C VAL A 418 4.02 15.32 25.77
N THR A 419 3.27 15.96 24.89
CA THR A 419 2.21 16.90 25.30
C THR A 419 0.92 16.14 25.54
N VAL A 420 0.33 16.36 26.73
CA VAL A 420 -0.99 15.84 27.10
C VAL A 420 -1.98 17.00 27.16
N ASP A 421 -3.03 16.95 26.36
CA ASP A 421 -4.17 17.86 26.46
C ASP A 421 -5.22 17.26 27.42
N PHE A 422 -5.62 18.04 28.40
CA PHE A 422 -6.63 17.68 29.40
C PHE A 422 -8.01 18.31 29.11
N GLY A 423 -8.15 19.00 27.98
CA GLY A 423 -9.34 19.77 27.63
C GLY A 423 -9.38 21.14 28.28
N ASN A 424 -10.40 21.93 27.90
CA ASN A 424 -10.64 23.30 28.41
C ASN A 424 -9.42 24.23 28.28
N GLY A 425 -8.58 24.03 27.26
CA GLY A 425 -7.37 24.83 27.03
C GLY A 425 -6.24 24.58 28.04
N VAL A 426 -6.24 23.43 28.69
CA VAL A 426 -5.17 23.01 29.59
C VAL A 426 -4.39 21.86 28.97
N SER A 427 -3.17 22.15 28.55
CA SER A 427 -2.20 21.15 28.09
C SER A 427 -0.88 21.29 28.85
N LYS A 428 -0.12 20.20 28.91
CA LYS A 428 1.20 20.20 29.53
C LYS A 428 2.12 19.20 28.85
N GLU A 429 3.36 19.59 28.68
CA GLU A 429 4.43 18.74 28.23
C GLU A 429 5.03 17.94 29.40
N PHE A 430 5.22 16.64 29.21
CA PHE A 430 5.78 15.72 30.18
C PHE A 430 6.96 14.98 29.57
N LEU A 431 8.01 14.79 30.33
CA LEU A 431 9.02 13.78 29.98
C LEU A 431 8.41 12.39 30.14
N ALA A 432 8.33 11.66 29.05
CA ALA A 432 7.74 10.33 29.01
C ALA A 432 8.80 9.26 28.75
N LYS A 433 8.69 8.14 29.46
CA LYS A 433 9.34 6.89 29.07
C LYS A 433 8.40 6.10 28.17
N LEU A 434 8.88 5.71 27.00
CA LEU A 434 8.17 4.83 26.07
C LEU A 434 8.39 3.39 26.50
N ASP A 435 7.39 2.79 27.17
CA ASP A 435 7.50 1.51 27.85
C ASP A 435 6.91 0.36 27.01
N THR A 436 7.74 -0.25 26.17
CA THR A 436 7.36 -1.36 25.28
C THR A 436 6.93 -2.61 26.05
N GLY A 437 7.34 -2.76 27.31
CA GLY A 437 6.91 -3.84 28.20
C GLY A 437 5.52 -3.63 28.80
N ASN A 438 5.00 -2.39 28.78
CA ASN A 438 3.71 -2.07 29.37
C ASN A 438 2.56 -2.42 28.42
N SER A 439 1.94 -3.56 28.66
CA SER A 439 0.77 -4.06 27.91
C SER A 439 -0.58 -3.71 28.57
N THR A 440 -0.59 -2.82 29.57
CA THR A 440 -1.84 -2.38 30.23
C THR A 440 -2.69 -1.52 29.27
N LYS A 441 -4.00 -1.45 29.56
CA LYS A 441 -4.96 -0.70 28.75
C LYS A 441 -4.81 0.83 28.83
N ALA A 442 -3.92 1.35 29.67
CA ALA A 442 -3.74 2.78 29.88
C ALA A 442 -2.27 3.12 30.13
N SER A 443 -1.83 4.26 29.62
CA SER A 443 -0.56 4.88 30.01
C SER A 443 -0.63 5.37 31.45
N THR A 444 0.49 5.48 32.16
CA THR A 444 0.49 5.88 33.56
C THR A 444 1.00 7.32 33.69
N LEU A 445 0.20 8.19 34.30
CA LEU A 445 0.53 9.59 34.52
C LEU A 445 0.57 9.93 36.02
N GLU A 446 1.70 10.51 36.46
CA GLU A 446 1.84 11.10 37.80
C GLU A 446 1.23 12.52 37.81
N VAL A 447 0.22 12.72 38.65
CA VAL A 447 -0.49 14.00 38.75
C VAL A 447 -0.43 14.61 40.16
N GLY A 448 0.27 13.97 41.10
CA GLY A 448 0.24 14.34 42.51
C GLY A 448 -1.11 13.97 43.15
N GLU A 449 -1.61 14.85 44.03
CA GLU A 449 -2.87 14.61 44.71
C GLU A 449 -4.09 14.72 43.78
N PHE A 450 -4.97 13.72 43.87
CA PHE A 450 -6.26 13.73 43.17
C PHE A 450 -7.37 13.22 44.10
N LYS A 451 -8.63 13.59 43.78
CA LYS A 451 -9.85 13.20 44.50
C LYS A 451 -10.84 12.55 43.53
N GLU A 452 -11.48 11.48 43.98
CA GLU A 452 -12.65 10.91 43.30
C GLU A 452 -13.92 11.64 43.78
N VAL A 453 -14.65 12.28 42.87
CA VAL A 453 -15.87 13.03 43.15
C VAL A 453 -16.99 12.51 42.23
N GLY A 454 -17.78 11.59 42.76
CA GLY A 454 -18.80 10.89 41.99
C GLY A 454 -18.18 10.09 40.83
N LYS A 455 -18.59 10.39 39.61
CA LYS A 455 -18.02 9.76 38.40
C LYS A 455 -16.79 10.48 37.84
N TYR A 456 -16.27 11.50 38.54
CA TYR A 456 -15.14 12.29 38.06
C TYR A 456 -13.91 12.13 38.96
N ILE A 457 -12.73 12.35 38.34
CA ILE A 457 -11.47 12.52 39.04
C ILE A 457 -11.08 14.00 38.91
N GLU A 458 -10.77 14.62 40.03
CA GLU A 458 -10.35 16.03 40.13
C GLU A 458 -8.89 16.10 40.61
N PHE A 459 -8.04 16.80 39.88
CA PHE A 459 -6.62 17.04 40.18
C PHE A 459 -6.17 18.41 39.65
N LYS A 460 -4.92 18.76 39.79
CA LYS A 460 -4.38 20.01 39.28
C LYS A 460 -3.17 19.75 38.39
N ILE A 461 -3.07 20.50 37.31
CA ILE A 461 -1.89 20.60 36.46
C ILE A 461 -1.42 22.06 36.45
N ASP A 462 -0.21 22.32 36.91
CA ASP A 462 0.38 23.66 37.06
C ASP A 462 -0.59 24.65 37.76
N GLY A 463 -1.23 24.17 38.84
CA GLY A 463 -2.20 24.94 39.63
C GLY A 463 -3.60 25.04 39.01
N LYS A 464 -3.79 24.70 37.73
CA LYS A 464 -5.10 24.73 37.05
C LYS A 464 -5.91 23.49 37.41
N PRO A 465 -7.19 23.62 37.77
CA PRO A 465 -8.04 22.49 38.11
C PRO A 465 -8.44 21.70 36.85
N ILE A 466 -8.29 20.39 36.94
CA ILE A 466 -8.71 19.43 35.90
C ILE A 466 -9.80 18.55 36.47
N LYS A 467 -10.84 18.30 35.66
CA LYS A 467 -11.96 17.40 36.01
C LYS A 467 -12.24 16.49 34.80
N LEU A 468 -11.92 15.21 34.92
CA LEU A 468 -12.13 14.21 33.88
C LEU A 468 -13.03 13.08 34.39
N GLU A 469 -13.82 12.50 33.46
CA GLU A 469 -14.67 11.38 33.80
C GLU A 469 -13.83 10.10 34.02
N LYS A 470 -14.15 9.38 35.10
CA LYS A 470 -13.52 8.09 35.44
C LYS A 470 -14.12 7.01 34.54
N ILE A 471 -13.27 6.37 33.73
CA ILE A 471 -13.67 5.29 32.83
C ILE A 471 -13.44 3.89 33.41
N GLY A 472 -12.92 3.79 34.63
CA GLY A 472 -12.64 2.50 35.29
C GLY A 472 -11.40 2.52 36.16
N LYS A 473 -10.83 1.35 36.37
CA LYS A 473 -9.58 1.17 37.10
C LYS A 473 -8.61 0.26 36.33
N SER A 474 -7.34 0.62 36.34
CA SER A 474 -6.23 -0.23 35.86
C SER A 474 -5.60 -0.95 37.03
N LYS A 475 -5.24 -2.22 36.85
CA LYS A 475 -4.46 -2.98 37.82
C LYS A 475 -3.01 -3.04 37.38
N ALA A 476 -2.11 -2.65 38.27
CA ALA A 476 -0.68 -2.77 38.04
C ALA A 476 -0.09 -3.66 39.13
N LYS A 477 0.84 -4.53 38.78
CA LYS A 477 1.55 -5.41 39.69
C LYS A 477 2.98 -4.89 39.88
N ALA A 478 3.39 -4.67 41.12
CA ALA A 478 4.78 -4.37 41.48
C ALA A 478 5.21 -5.36 42.57
N GLY A 479 6.07 -6.30 42.22
CA GLY A 479 6.37 -7.43 43.09
C GLY A 479 5.13 -8.31 43.32
N GLU A 480 4.80 -8.55 44.60
CA GLU A 480 3.60 -9.33 45.01
C GLU A 480 2.35 -8.45 45.18
N GLU A 481 2.51 -7.14 45.25
CA GLU A 481 1.41 -6.19 45.47
C GLU A 481 0.68 -5.81 44.19
N VAL A 482 -0.67 -5.76 44.28
CA VAL A 482 -1.55 -5.30 43.19
C VAL A 482 -2.12 -3.93 43.54
N TYR A 483 -1.79 -2.93 42.76
CA TYR A 483 -2.29 -1.56 42.92
C TYR A 483 -3.42 -1.30 41.94
N GLU A 484 -4.54 -0.73 42.42
CA GLU A 484 -5.61 -0.23 41.60
C GLU A 484 -5.43 1.28 41.35
N ARG A 485 -5.50 1.70 40.10
CA ARG A 485 -5.33 3.09 39.69
C ARG A 485 -6.57 3.54 38.93
N PRO A 486 -7.17 4.70 39.28
CA PRO A 486 -8.30 5.22 38.51
C PRO A 486 -7.85 5.60 37.11
N MET A 487 -8.70 5.31 36.12
CA MET A 487 -8.46 5.67 34.73
C MET A 487 -9.37 6.82 34.30
N VAL A 488 -8.80 7.73 33.52
CA VAL A 488 -9.49 8.83 32.84
C VAL A 488 -9.11 8.82 31.36
N VAL A 489 -9.78 9.61 30.53
CA VAL A 489 -9.40 9.81 29.12
C VAL A 489 -8.81 11.21 28.96
N ALA A 490 -7.57 11.30 28.48
CA ALA A 490 -7.04 12.55 27.96
C ALA A 490 -7.62 12.80 26.57
N PRO A 491 -8.15 13.98 26.27
CA PRO A 491 -8.66 14.32 24.96
C PRO A 491 -7.65 14.06 23.84
N GLN A 492 -6.38 14.43 24.05
CA GLN A 492 -5.34 14.23 23.05
C GLN A 492 -3.96 14.06 23.70
N ILE A 493 -3.11 13.25 23.08
CA ILE A 493 -1.66 13.20 23.32
C ILE A 493 -0.93 13.50 22.01
N THR A 494 0.15 14.32 22.10
CA THR A 494 1.04 14.62 20.98
C THR A 494 2.44 14.12 21.29
N LEU A 495 3.03 13.36 20.36
CA LEU A 495 4.42 12.92 20.40
C LEU A 495 5.07 13.17 19.03
N GLY A 496 6.10 14.02 18.99
CA GLY A 496 6.63 14.55 17.74
C GLY A 496 5.52 15.25 16.93
N LEU A 497 5.35 14.88 15.67
CA LEU A 497 4.32 15.43 14.79
C LEU A 497 2.98 14.66 14.84
N ARG A 498 2.91 13.53 15.56
CA ARG A 498 1.72 12.67 15.58
C ARG A 498 0.85 12.92 16.80
N LYS A 499 -0.46 12.92 16.57
CA LYS A 499 -1.49 13.15 17.59
C LYS A 499 -2.38 11.92 17.72
N LEU A 500 -2.77 11.59 18.95
CA LEU A 500 -3.72 10.52 19.24
C LEU A 500 -4.79 11.03 20.19
N ASN A 501 -6.06 10.90 19.80
CA ASN A 501 -7.20 11.34 20.60
C ASN A 501 -7.70 10.25 21.54
N ASN A 502 -8.42 10.67 22.58
CA ASN A 502 -9.11 9.81 23.53
C ASN A 502 -8.21 8.77 24.21
N VAL A 503 -7.06 9.20 24.72
CA VAL A 503 -6.04 8.33 25.28
C VAL A 503 -6.32 7.97 26.75
N PRO A 504 -6.48 6.69 27.10
CA PRO A 504 -6.66 6.26 28.49
C PRO A 504 -5.39 6.49 29.31
N LEU A 505 -5.54 7.16 30.45
CA LEU A 505 -4.50 7.43 31.43
C LEU A 505 -4.89 6.83 32.80
N ALA A 506 -4.00 6.03 33.37
CA ALA A 506 -4.07 5.56 34.76
C ALA A 506 -3.33 6.58 35.64
N LEU A 507 -4.05 7.21 36.57
CA LEU A 507 -3.47 8.26 37.42
C LEU A 507 -2.80 7.69 38.65
N VAL A 508 -1.66 8.25 39.03
CA VAL A 508 -0.93 7.94 40.25
C VAL A 508 -0.53 9.22 40.98
N LYS A 509 -0.45 9.15 42.32
CA LYS A 509 -0.03 10.29 43.16
C LYS A 509 1.46 10.51 43.05
N SER A 510 2.25 9.47 43.16
CA SER A 510 3.71 9.50 43.05
C SER A 510 4.20 8.15 42.54
N ARG A 511 5.35 8.18 41.90
CA ARG A 511 6.06 6.98 41.45
C ARG A 511 7.43 6.93 42.13
N ASP A 512 7.83 5.74 42.59
CA ASP A 512 9.09 5.55 43.30
C ASP A 512 10.33 5.77 42.42
N ASN A 513 10.17 5.58 41.10
CA ASN A 513 11.24 5.79 40.13
C ASN A 513 11.00 7.11 39.37
N LYS A 514 11.70 8.17 39.76
CA LYS A 514 11.46 9.57 39.36
C LYS A 514 12.13 9.99 38.04
N MET A 515 12.42 9.06 37.11
CA MET A 515 13.03 9.49 35.85
C MET A 515 12.04 10.26 34.96
N THR A 516 10.74 9.88 35.00
CA THR A 516 9.72 10.49 34.15
C THR A 516 8.36 10.51 34.86
N ASN A 517 7.52 11.51 34.56
CA ASN A 517 6.17 11.62 35.10
C ASN A 517 5.12 10.85 34.28
N LEU A 518 5.45 10.47 33.04
CA LEU A 518 4.57 9.74 32.14
C LEU A 518 5.25 8.42 31.71
N LEU A 519 4.50 7.32 31.77
CA LEU A 519 4.85 6.07 31.11
C LEU A 519 3.87 5.84 29.96
N LEU A 520 4.37 6.00 28.76
CA LEU A 520 3.57 5.71 27.58
C LEU A 520 3.54 4.20 27.33
N ASN A 521 2.36 3.63 27.23
CA ASN A 521 2.21 2.19 27.05
C ASN A 521 2.36 1.76 25.58
N ARG A 522 2.54 0.46 25.37
CA ARG A 522 2.73 -0.12 24.05
C ARG A 522 1.55 0.13 23.10
N ASP A 523 0.31 0.15 23.61
CA ASP A 523 -0.88 0.39 22.78
C ASP A 523 -0.87 1.80 22.15
N VAL A 524 -0.53 2.83 22.94
CA VAL A 524 -0.41 4.21 22.43
C VAL A 524 0.69 4.30 21.38
N MET A 525 1.88 3.71 21.64
CA MET A 525 2.99 3.73 20.68
C MET A 525 2.61 3.04 19.37
N SER A 526 1.97 1.87 19.46
CA SER A 526 1.49 1.14 18.29
C SER A 526 0.44 1.93 17.49
N LYS A 527 -0.52 2.58 18.18
CA LYS A 527 -1.53 3.44 17.53
C LYS A 527 -0.92 4.64 16.84
N MET A 528 0.16 5.16 17.36
CA MET A 528 0.90 6.26 16.76
C MET A 528 1.96 5.81 15.74
N GLY A 529 2.13 4.49 15.50
CA GLY A 529 3.10 3.94 14.56
C GLY A 529 4.56 4.21 14.97
N TYR A 530 4.88 4.11 16.27
CA TYR A 530 6.26 4.28 16.76
C TYR A 530 6.94 2.98 17.13
N VAL A 531 8.20 2.86 16.67
CA VAL A 531 9.16 1.83 17.08
C VAL A 531 10.19 2.49 18.00
N VAL A 532 10.41 1.91 19.18
CA VAL A 532 11.28 2.52 20.20
C VAL A 532 12.73 2.09 20.03
N HIS A 533 13.63 3.06 19.90
CA HIS A 533 15.08 2.84 19.93
C HIS A 533 15.54 2.70 21.39
N PRO A 534 16.14 1.57 21.79
CA PRO A 534 16.37 1.27 23.21
C PRO A 534 17.48 2.10 23.86
N ASN A 535 18.39 2.66 23.07
CA ASN A 535 19.60 3.32 23.58
C ASN A 535 19.62 4.85 23.39
N ASN A 536 18.71 5.40 22.57
CA ASN A 536 18.67 6.82 22.29
C ASN A 536 17.41 7.46 22.89
N ALA A 537 17.57 8.65 23.45
CA ALA A 537 16.48 9.50 23.91
C ALA A 537 16.32 10.68 22.95
N HIS A 538 15.15 11.33 22.97
CA HIS A 538 14.88 12.57 22.25
C HIS A 538 15.22 12.50 20.74
N ILE A 539 14.80 11.42 20.07
CA ILE A 539 14.93 11.27 18.61
C ILE A 539 13.89 12.13 17.87
N LEU A 540 12.68 12.21 18.41
CA LEU A 540 11.56 12.95 17.81
C LEU A 540 11.41 14.36 18.38
N THR A 541 11.84 14.56 19.61
CA THR A 541 11.58 15.77 20.38
C THR A 541 12.89 16.35 20.94
N LYS A 542 12.92 17.66 21.13
CA LYS A 542 14.08 18.30 21.79
C LYS A 542 14.15 17.85 23.24
N GLU A 543 15.38 17.75 23.80
CA GLU A 543 15.57 17.50 25.20
C GLU A 543 14.93 18.65 26.01
N MET A 544 14.03 18.30 26.92
CA MET A 544 13.42 19.30 27.82
C MET A 544 14.54 19.91 28.69
N GLU A 545 14.62 21.22 28.75
CA GLU A 545 15.45 21.88 29.75
C GLU A 545 15.07 21.34 31.13
N LYS A 546 16.06 20.84 31.87
CA LYS A 546 15.83 20.26 33.21
C LYS A 546 15.11 21.30 34.06
N VAL A 547 13.80 21.12 34.23
CA VAL A 547 13.04 21.85 35.22
C VAL A 547 13.70 21.50 36.56
N LYS A 548 14.41 22.42 37.16
CA LYS A 548 14.93 22.26 38.51
C LYS A 548 13.73 21.97 39.40
N ILE A 549 13.64 20.73 39.88
CA ILE A 549 12.68 20.38 40.93
C ILE A 549 13.19 21.09 42.16
N VAL A 550 12.52 22.18 42.53
CA VAL A 550 12.74 22.89 43.80
C VAL A 550 11.98 22.12 44.87
#